data_3e7ed3d9426e407459b237c213cc4d28
#
_entry.id   3e7ed3d9426e407459b237c213cc4d28
#
_cell.length_a   1.000
_cell.length_b   1.000
_cell.length_c   1.000
_cell.angle_alpha   90.00
_cell.angle_beta   90.00
_cell.angle_gamma   90.00
#
_symmetry.space_group_name_H-M   'P 1'
#
loop_
_entity.id
_entity.type
_entity.pdbx_description
1 polymer ?
#
loop_
_entity_poly.entity_id
_entity_poly.type
_entity_poly.pdbx_seq_one_letter_code
_entity_poly.pdbx_strand_id
1 'polypeptide(L)'
;GIDYREACRIFCNMLHSNSEVLLVAHNIQFDLLFILEMFKRCGMVPKAPKLRALDSLTVYKDRAAYPHKLTNAIEHYGLADKVQNSHRAIDDVLALYEVTKAMSEERDDLTDYIDLLGYNPKYGITGRKLRQITYLPQSYKLGCRLPDLMNGGGSCE
;
A
#
# COMPACT_ATOMS: atom_id res chain seq x y z
N GLY A 1 13.69 -11.44 -19.80
CA GLY A 1 12.69 -10.50 -19.26
C GLY A 1 12.33 -9.45 -20.29
N ILE A 2 11.20 -8.79 -20.13
CA ILE A 2 10.81 -7.66 -20.99
C ILE A 2 11.72 -6.47 -20.73
N ASP A 3 11.95 -5.67 -21.77
CA ASP A 3 12.71 -4.43 -21.67
C ASP A 3 12.01 -3.43 -20.71
N TYR A 4 12.80 -2.63 -20.02
CA TYR A 4 12.32 -1.64 -19.05
C TYR A 4 11.31 -0.64 -19.64
N ARG A 5 11.55 -0.16 -20.88
CA ARG A 5 10.64 0.74 -21.59
C ARG A 5 9.34 0.05 -21.98
N GLU A 6 9.42 -1.22 -22.38
CA GLU A 6 8.24 -2.02 -22.70
C GLU A 6 7.39 -2.27 -21.46
N ALA A 7 8.00 -2.60 -20.31
CA ALA A 7 7.30 -2.72 -19.04
C ALA A 7 6.59 -1.41 -18.67
N CYS A 8 7.27 -0.28 -18.81
CA CYS A 8 6.70 1.04 -18.58
C CYS A 8 5.51 1.32 -19.50
N ARG A 9 5.61 0.97 -20.79
CA ARG A 9 4.53 1.16 -21.78
C ARG A 9 3.31 0.32 -21.44
N ILE A 10 3.52 -0.95 -21.10
CA ILE A 10 2.43 -1.85 -20.67
C ILE A 10 1.72 -1.28 -19.46
N PHE A 11 2.46 -0.85 -18.46
CA PHE A 11 1.89 -0.28 -17.23
C PHE A 11 1.13 1.02 -17.50
N CYS A 12 1.68 1.93 -18.34
CA CYS A 12 0.97 3.11 -18.79
C CYS A 12 -0.36 2.77 -19.47
N ASN A 13 -0.37 1.78 -20.36
CA ASN A 13 -1.58 1.37 -21.06
C ASN A 13 -2.64 0.82 -20.09
N MET A 14 -2.23 0.04 -19.09
CA MET A 14 -3.14 -0.45 -18.05
C MET A 14 -3.77 0.70 -17.28
N LEU A 15 -3.00 1.73 -16.92
CA LEU A 15 -3.52 2.91 -16.24
C LEU A 15 -4.49 3.71 -17.12
N HIS A 16 -4.17 3.88 -18.41
CA HIS A 16 -5.01 4.63 -19.36
C HIS A 16 -6.32 3.93 -19.72
N SER A 17 -6.37 2.61 -19.63
CA SER A 17 -7.55 1.82 -20.00
C SER A 17 -8.66 1.88 -18.95
N ASN A 18 -8.41 2.51 -17.81
CA ASN A 18 -9.34 2.57 -16.69
C ASN A 18 -9.59 4.03 -16.24
N SER A 19 -10.82 4.32 -15.82
CA SER A 19 -11.19 5.64 -15.30
C SER A 19 -10.63 5.90 -13.89
N GLU A 20 -10.50 4.86 -13.11
CA GLU A 20 -9.92 4.89 -11.77
C GLU A 20 -9.11 3.60 -11.53
N VAL A 21 -7.94 3.71 -10.94
CA VAL A 21 -7.07 2.59 -10.61
C VAL A 21 -6.66 2.69 -9.14
N LEU A 22 -6.86 1.61 -8.40
CA LEU A 22 -6.35 1.46 -7.03
C LEU A 22 -5.08 0.62 -7.06
N LEU A 23 -3.96 1.23 -6.70
CA LEU A 23 -2.72 0.51 -6.45
C LEU A 23 -2.69 0.05 -4.99
N VAL A 24 -2.35 -1.21 -4.78
CA VAL A 24 -2.20 -1.81 -3.45
C VAL A 24 -0.79 -2.34 -3.30
N ALA A 25 -0.12 -1.98 -2.22
CA ALA A 25 1.19 -2.53 -1.88
C ALA A 25 1.38 -2.57 -0.36
N HIS A 26 2.39 -3.31 0.07
CA HIS A 26 2.82 -3.34 1.47
C HIS A 26 4.03 -2.43 1.62
N ASN A 27 3.84 -1.21 2.13
CA ASN A 27 4.76 -0.07 2.07
C ASN A 27 4.73 0.66 0.72
N ILE A 28 3.54 1.06 0.30
CA ILE A 28 3.27 1.63 -1.03
C ILE A 28 4.05 2.91 -1.35
N GLN A 29 4.55 3.63 -0.35
CA GLN A 29 5.38 4.81 -0.56
C GLN A 29 6.60 4.49 -1.43
N PHE A 30 7.23 3.36 -1.17
CA PHE A 30 8.37 2.89 -1.95
C PHE A 30 7.98 2.61 -3.41
N ASP A 31 6.89 1.88 -3.61
CA ASP A 31 6.42 1.50 -4.95
C ASP A 31 5.99 2.71 -5.77
N LEU A 32 5.27 3.65 -5.17
CA LEU A 32 4.85 4.88 -5.85
C LEU A 32 6.03 5.75 -6.29
N LEU A 33 7.03 5.93 -5.44
CA LEU A 33 8.23 6.68 -5.79
C LEU A 33 9.01 5.99 -6.93
N PHE A 34 9.10 4.67 -6.90
CA PHE A 34 9.75 3.89 -7.95
C PHE A 34 8.99 4.01 -9.28
N ILE A 35 7.67 3.88 -9.28
CA ILE A 35 6.82 4.01 -10.46
C ILE A 35 6.95 5.41 -11.08
N LEU A 36 6.91 6.46 -10.27
CA LEU A 36 7.07 7.83 -10.75
C LEU A 36 8.45 8.07 -11.37
N GLU A 37 9.50 7.53 -10.78
CA GLU A 37 10.86 7.62 -11.33
C GLU A 37 10.97 6.82 -12.64
N MET A 38 10.33 5.66 -12.73
CA MET A 38 10.26 4.85 -13.95
C MET A 38 9.62 5.65 -15.10
N PHE A 39 8.47 6.28 -14.87
CA PHE A 39 7.80 7.10 -15.88
C PHE A 39 8.66 8.28 -16.32
N LYS A 40 9.29 8.95 -15.37
CA LYS A 40 10.20 10.07 -15.66
C LYS A 40 11.36 9.65 -16.58
N ARG A 41 12.01 8.53 -16.25
CA ARG A 41 13.13 8.00 -17.07
C ARG A 41 12.69 7.57 -18.47
N CYS A 42 11.49 7.05 -18.60
CA CYS A 42 10.93 6.65 -19.90
C CYS A 42 10.36 7.82 -20.70
N GLY A 43 10.33 9.04 -20.13
CA GLY A 43 9.69 10.20 -20.76
C GLY A 43 8.18 10.03 -20.93
N MET A 44 7.56 9.18 -20.11
CA MET A 44 6.12 8.92 -20.12
C MET A 44 5.44 9.67 -18.98
N VAL A 45 4.36 10.36 -19.28
CA VAL A 45 3.49 10.98 -18.28
C VAL A 45 2.20 10.17 -18.22
N PRO A 46 1.93 9.47 -17.12
CA PRO A 46 0.67 8.74 -17.01
C PRO A 46 -0.47 9.75 -16.97
N LYS A 47 -1.34 9.68 -17.97
CA LYS A 47 -2.63 10.38 -17.97
C LYS A 47 -3.69 9.54 -17.27
N ALA A 48 -3.35 8.98 -16.11
CA ALA A 48 -4.33 8.26 -15.32
C ALA A 48 -5.29 9.30 -14.71
N PRO A 49 -6.57 9.25 -15.03
CA PRO A 49 -7.51 10.24 -14.54
C PRO A 49 -7.61 10.23 -13.02
N LYS A 50 -7.44 9.08 -12.40
CA LYS A 50 -7.52 8.95 -10.94
C LYS A 50 -6.75 7.73 -10.44
N LEU A 51 -5.54 7.98 -9.99
CA LEU A 51 -4.70 6.96 -9.34
C LEU A 51 -4.88 7.06 -7.81
N ARG A 52 -5.43 6.00 -7.22
CA ARG A 52 -5.62 5.87 -5.78
C ARG A 52 -4.63 4.86 -5.21
N ALA A 53 -4.35 4.95 -3.94
CA ALA A 53 -3.39 4.09 -3.28
C ALA A 53 -3.95 3.51 -1.97
N LEU A 54 -3.68 2.23 -1.72
CA LEU A 54 -3.95 1.55 -0.46
C LEU A 54 -2.66 0.92 0.06
N ASP A 55 -2.23 1.36 1.23
CA ASP A 55 -1.08 0.79 1.92
C ASP A 55 -1.51 -0.29 2.92
N SER A 56 -1.33 -1.55 2.55
CA SER A 56 -1.65 -2.66 3.45
C SER A 56 -0.80 -2.67 4.72
N LEU A 57 0.41 -2.09 4.69
CA LEU A 57 1.24 -1.92 5.88
C LEU A 57 0.60 -0.96 6.89
N THR A 58 0.07 0.17 6.42
CA THR A 58 -0.67 1.13 7.26
C THR A 58 -1.88 0.47 7.92
N VAL A 59 -2.67 -0.30 7.16
CA VAL A 59 -3.81 -1.06 7.70
C VAL A 59 -3.35 -2.07 8.75
N TYR A 60 -2.32 -2.85 8.44
CA TYR A 60 -1.83 -3.91 9.31
C TYR A 60 -1.28 -3.39 10.64
N LYS A 61 -0.62 -2.24 10.65
CA LYS A 61 -0.12 -1.59 11.86
C LYS A 61 -1.23 -1.21 12.86
N ASP A 62 -2.42 -0.90 12.38
CA ASP A 62 -3.57 -0.62 13.25
C ASP A 62 -4.20 -1.89 13.85
N ARG A 63 -3.90 -3.07 13.29
CA ARG A 63 -4.57 -4.33 13.61
C ARG A 63 -3.71 -5.33 14.34
N ALA A 64 -2.39 -5.24 14.20
CA ALA A 64 -1.47 -6.21 14.76
C ALA A 64 -0.26 -5.53 15.43
N ALA A 65 0.31 -6.22 16.43
CA ALA A 65 1.54 -5.81 17.05
C ALA A 65 2.74 -6.03 16.10
N TYR A 66 3.83 -5.30 16.35
CA TYR A 66 5.10 -5.51 15.66
C TYR A 66 5.57 -6.98 15.81
N PRO A 67 6.15 -7.61 14.78
CA PRO A 67 6.63 -7.04 13.51
C PRO A 67 5.56 -6.95 12.40
N HIS A 68 5.80 -6.08 11.40
CA HIS A 68 4.80 -5.73 10.39
C HIS A 68 5.23 -6.02 8.93
N LYS A 69 6.11 -6.99 8.72
CA LYS A 69 6.44 -7.43 7.35
C LYS A 69 5.25 -8.16 6.71
N LEU A 70 5.23 -8.25 5.39
CA LEU A 70 4.20 -9.02 4.67
C LEU A 70 4.16 -10.48 5.14
N THR A 71 5.31 -11.10 5.42
CA THR A 71 5.41 -12.45 6.00
C THR A 71 4.68 -12.57 7.34
N ASN A 72 4.77 -11.55 8.19
CA ASN A 72 4.06 -11.53 9.47
C ASN A 72 2.54 -11.41 9.28
N ALA A 73 2.09 -10.64 8.29
CA ALA A 73 0.68 -10.55 7.94
C ALA A 73 0.14 -11.89 7.40
N ILE A 74 0.91 -12.60 6.56
CA ILE A 74 0.58 -13.95 6.08
C ILE A 74 0.36 -14.91 7.25
N GLU A 75 1.27 -14.92 8.22
CA GLU A 75 1.16 -15.75 9.43
C GLU A 75 -0.03 -15.34 10.29
N HIS A 76 -0.19 -14.03 10.54
CA HIS A 76 -1.27 -13.48 11.36
C HIS A 76 -2.66 -13.87 10.85
N TYR A 77 -2.86 -13.83 9.53
CA TYR A 77 -4.13 -14.21 8.90
C TYR A 77 -4.25 -15.70 8.56
N GLY A 78 -3.29 -16.53 8.98
CA GLY A 78 -3.32 -17.99 8.78
C GLY A 78 -3.26 -18.41 7.31
N LEU A 79 -2.51 -17.67 6.48
CA LEU A 79 -2.45 -17.86 5.03
C LEU A 79 -1.21 -18.66 4.58
N ALA A 80 -0.37 -19.12 5.49
CA ALA A 80 0.89 -19.79 5.17
C ALA A 80 0.72 -21.01 4.24
N ASP A 81 -0.39 -21.73 4.35
CA ASP A 81 -0.69 -22.89 3.49
C ASP A 81 -1.31 -22.51 2.14
N LYS A 82 -1.78 -21.26 2.01
CA LYS A 82 -2.46 -20.79 0.78
C LYS A 82 -1.52 -20.04 -0.15
N VAL A 83 -0.45 -19.46 0.37
CA VAL A 83 0.45 -18.61 -0.41
C VAL A 83 1.88 -19.11 -0.29
N GLN A 84 2.60 -19.09 -1.43
CA GLN A 84 4.03 -19.31 -1.44
C GLN A 84 4.73 -17.95 -1.40
N ASN A 85 5.50 -17.71 -0.36
CA ASN A 85 6.38 -16.55 -0.29
C ASN A 85 7.78 -16.97 -0.75
N SER A 86 7.98 -17.07 -2.06
CA SER A 86 9.23 -17.53 -2.68
C SER A 86 10.18 -16.39 -3.03
N HIS A 87 9.88 -15.15 -2.62
CA HIS A 87 10.57 -13.93 -3.04
C HIS A 87 10.57 -13.69 -4.56
N ARG A 88 9.62 -14.30 -5.25
CA ARG A 88 9.29 -13.95 -6.64
C ARG A 88 8.18 -12.92 -6.62
N ALA A 89 8.31 -11.89 -7.44
CA ALA A 89 7.35 -10.78 -7.48
C ALA A 89 5.90 -11.23 -7.65
N ILE A 90 5.64 -12.28 -8.44
CA ILE A 90 4.29 -12.81 -8.63
C ILE A 90 3.72 -13.46 -7.37
N ASP A 91 4.55 -14.20 -6.63
CA ASP A 91 4.13 -14.87 -5.39
C ASP A 91 3.85 -13.84 -4.30
N ASP A 92 4.66 -12.78 -4.23
CA ASP A 92 4.46 -11.65 -3.30
C ASP A 92 3.16 -10.89 -3.61
N VAL A 93 2.82 -10.71 -4.90
CA VAL A 93 1.56 -10.08 -5.33
C VAL A 93 0.36 -10.96 -4.95
N LEU A 94 0.44 -12.27 -5.16
CA LEU A 94 -0.63 -13.20 -4.77
C LEU A 94 -0.80 -13.25 -3.25
N ALA A 95 0.29 -13.25 -2.51
CA ALA A 95 0.28 -13.19 -1.05
C ALA A 95 -0.36 -11.88 -0.55
N LEU A 96 0.01 -10.75 -1.14
CA LEU A 96 -0.57 -9.44 -0.83
C LEU A 96 -2.09 -9.41 -1.11
N TYR A 97 -2.52 -10.01 -2.22
CA TYR A 97 -3.94 -10.12 -2.56
C TYR A 97 -4.72 -10.88 -1.47
N GLU A 98 -4.23 -12.06 -1.06
CA GLU A 98 -4.87 -12.86 -0.01
C GLU A 98 -4.86 -12.16 1.35
N VAL A 99 -3.76 -11.49 1.71
CA VAL A 99 -3.68 -10.67 2.94
C VAL A 99 -4.70 -9.53 2.90
N THR A 100 -4.78 -8.80 1.80
CA THR A 100 -5.73 -7.67 1.66
C THR A 100 -7.18 -8.15 1.72
N LYS A 101 -7.46 -9.31 1.13
CA LYS A 101 -8.77 -9.97 1.22
C LYS A 101 -9.10 -10.34 2.67
N ALA A 102 -8.18 -10.97 3.38
CA ALA A 102 -8.35 -11.32 4.79
C ALA A 102 -8.57 -10.08 5.68
N MET A 103 -7.86 -8.99 5.40
CA MET A 103 -8.09 -7.69 6.06
C MET A 103 -9.51 -7.17 5.84
N SER A 104 -10.03 -7.29 4.61
CA SER A 104 -11.40 -6.88 4.27
C SER A 104 -12.46 -7.74 4.97
N GLU A 105 -12.21 -9.04 5.09
CA GLU A 105 -13.09 -9.98 5.79
C GLU A 105 -13.07 -9.77 7.32
N GLU A 106 -11.92 -9.42 7.89
CA GLU A 106 -11.79 -9.08 9.31
C GLU A 106 -12.58 -7.82 9.68
N ARG A 107 -12.48 -6.78 8.83
CA ARG A 107 -13.18 -5.51 9.01
C ARG A 107 -13.40 -4.81 7.67
N ASP A 108 -14.64 -4.46 7.38
CA ASP A 108 -15.03 -3.76 6.16
C ASP A 108 -14.76 -2.25 6.27
N ASP A 109 -13.48 -1.89 6.34
CA ASP A 109 -13.04 -0.50 6.51
C ASP A 109 -11.84 -0.10 5.63
N LEU A 110 -11.45 -0.94 4.67
CA LEU A 110 -10.28 -0.65 3.82
C LEU A 110 -10.43 0.65 3.02
N THR A 111 -11.66 1.02 2.69
CA THR A 111 -11.93 2.27 1.96
C THR A 111 -11.55 3.52 2.76
N ASP A 112 -11.56 3.44 4.08
CA ASP A 112 -11.15 4.53 4.96
C ASP A 112 -9.63 4.81 4.89
N TYR A 113 -8.85 3.83 4.42
CA TYR A 113 -7.39 3.92 4.27
C TYR A 113 -6.93 4.33 2.87
N ILE A 114 -7.86 4.55 1.93
CA ILE A 114 -7.48 4.96 0.57
C ILE A 114 -6.82 6.35 0.62
N ASP A 115 -5.64 6.45 -0.01
CA ASP A 115 -4.79 7.63 -0.05
C ASP A 115 -4.31 8.11 1.35
N LEU A 116 -4.31 7.22 2.32
CA LEU A 116 -3.83 7.45 3.68
C LEU A 116 -2.59 6.60 3.97
N LEU A 117 -1.53 7.22 4.46
CA LEU A 117 -0.29 6.55 4.82
C LEU A 117 0.15 6.94 6.23
N GLY A 118 0.29 5.91 7.08
CA GLY A 118 0.83 6.05 8.42
C GLY A 118 2.35 5.97 8.44
N TYR A 119 3.00 6.91 9.12
CA TYR A 119 4.44 6.89 9.30
C TYR A 119 4.84 6.90 10.77
N ASN A 120 6.00 6.32 11.06
CA ASN A 120 6.57 6.40 12.41
C ASN A 120 7.21 7.78 12.62
N PRO A 121 6.77 8.58 13.63
CA PRO A 121 7.31 9.91 13.89
C PRO A 121 8.83 9.94 14.13
N LYS A 122 9.37 8.84 14.66
CA LYS A 122 10.82 8.72 14.92
C LYS A 122 11.65 8.72 13.64
N TYR A 123 11.14 8.10 12.57
CA TYR A 123 11.87 7.92 11.30
C TYR A 123 11.38 8.82 10.18
N GLY A 124 10.18 9.40 10.34
CA GLY A 124 9.55 10.23 9.32
C GLY A 124 9.07 9.45 8.10
N ILE A 125 8.95 10.16 6.99
CA ILE A 125 8.46 9.64 5.71
C ILE A 125 9.65 9.38 4.80
N THR A 126 9.71 8.21 4.20
CA THR A 126 10.75 7.85 3.23
C THR A 126 10.56 8.63 1.93
N GLY A 127 11.58 9.39 1.52
CA GLY A 127 11.57 10.18 0.30
C GLY A 127 10.64 11.40 0.38
N ARG A 128 10.14 11.84 -0.78
CA ARG A 128 9.26 13.01 -0.86
C ARG A 128 7.81 12.67 -0.61
N LYS A 129 7.06 13.60 -0.04
CA LYS A 129 5.60 13.48 0.06
C LYS A 129 4.96 13.59 -1.32
N LEU A 130 3.93 12.78 -1.54
CA LEU A 130 3.12 12.80 -2.75
C LEU A 130 1.83 13.59 -2.48
N ARG A 131 1.41 14.42 -3.45
CA ARG A 131 0.27 15.33 -3.29
C ARG A 131 -1.05 14.62 -2.98
N GLN A 132 -1.26 13.44 -3.60
CA GLN A 132 -2.50 12.68 -3.45
C GLN A 132 -2.58 11.88 -2.15
N ILE A 133 -1.50 11.79 -1.39
CA ILE A 133 -1.44 10.99 -0.17
C ILE A 133 -1.53 11.89 1.06
N THR A 134 -2.38 11.53 1.98
CA THR A 134 -2.44 12.10 3.33
C THR A 134 -1.49 11.32 4.24
N TYR A 135 -0.53 12.00 4.83
CA TYR A 135 0.47 11.41 5.74
C TYR A 135 0.12 11.75 7.17
N LEU A 136 -0.08 10.73 8.01
CA LEU A 136 -0.33 10.90 9.44
C LEU A 136 0.69 10.12 10.28
N PRO A 137 1.11 10.68 11.43
CA PRO A 137 1.89 9.91 12.39
C PRO A 137 1.05 8.76 12.91
N GLN A 138 1.59 7.53 12.85
CA GLN A 138 0.89 6.33 13.27
C GLN A 138 1.48 5.79 14.58
N SER A 139 0.62 5.68 15.59
CA SER A 139 0.94 4.97 16.80
C SER A 139 0.85 3.47 16.54
N TYR A 140 1.81 2.69 17.06
CA TYR A 140 1.72 1.22 17.00
C TYR A 140 0.91 0.62 18.16
N LYS A 141 0.13 1.45 18.82
CA LYS A 141 -0.80 0.97 19.87
C LYS A 141 -2.02 0.32 19.22
N LEU A 142 -2.29 -0.90 19.62
CA LEU A 142 -3.51 -1.61 19.20
C LEU A 142 -4.76 -0.86 19.72
N GLY A 143 -5.81 -0.89 18.89
CA GLY A 143 -7.08 -0.23 19.22
C GLY A 143 -7.23 1.21 18.71
N CYS A 144 -6.20 1.76 18.10
CA CYS A 144 -6.25 3.05 17.41
C CYS A 144 -6.33 2.83 15.91
N ARG A 145 -7.36 3.40 15.26
CA ARG A 145 -7.43 3.42 13.79
C ARG A 145 -6.91 4.75 13.27
N LEU A 146 -5.96 4.68 12.35
CA LEU A 146 -5.40 5.88 11.74
C LEU A 146 -6.47 6.77 11.06
N PRO A 147 -7.48 6.23 10.35
CA PRO A 147 -8.55 7.04 9.78
C PRO A 147 -9.33 7.87 10.80
N ASP A 148 -9.47 7.40 12.03
CA ASP A 148 -10.22 8.10 13.08
C ASP A 148 -9.52 9.40 13.51
N LEU A 149 -8.19 9.47 13.37
CA LEU A 149 -7.41 10.68 13.64
C LEU A 149 -7.69 11.80 12.64
N MET A 150 -8.13 11.49 11.42
CA MET A 150 -8.49 12.49 10.40
C MET A 150 -9.76 13.26 10.75
N ASN A 151 -10.68 12.62 11.47
CA ASN A 151 -12.02 13.13 11.75
C ASN A 151 -12.10 13.83 13.11
N GLY A 152 -10.98 14.12 13.77
CA GLY A 152 -10.94 14.78 15.08
C GLY A 152 -11.52 13.94 16.23
N GLY A 153 -11.78 12.65 15.99
CA GLY A 153 -12.36 11.70 16.93
C GLY A 153 -11.30 10.76 17.49
N GLY A 154 -10.76 11.10 18.65
CA GLY A 154 -9.96 10.16 19.43
C GLY A 154 -8.50 10.55 19.57
N SER A 155 -8.13 11.01 20.76
CA SER A 155 -6.75 10.87 21.22
C SER A 155 -6.50 9.38 21.45
N CYS A 156 -5.56 8.80 20.71
CA CYS A 156 -4.98 7.50 21.05
C CYS A 156 -4.06 7.71 22.26
N GLU A 157 -4.64 7.84 23.44
CA GLU A 157 -3.91 7.88 24.71
C GLU A 157 -3.45 6.48 25.15
#